data_6a81bf8fe15ccc3bda67066c5c0005ad
#
_entry.id   6a81bf8fe15ccc3bda67066c5c0005ad
#
_cell.length_a   1.000
_cell.length_b   1.000
_cell.length_c   1.000
_cell.angle_alpha   90.00
_cell.angle_beta   90.00
_cell.angle_gamma   90.00
#
_symmetry.space_group_name_H-M   'P 1'
#
loop_
_entity.id
_entity.type
_entity.pdbx_description
1 polymer ?
#
loop_
_entity_poly.entity_id
_entity_poly.type
_entity_poly.pdbx_seq_one_letter_code
_entity_poly.pdbx_strand_id
1 'polypeptide(L)'
;TAGASSIFEHESGNNQADGTAITAFLETGSVEIADGDQLMSVNKLVPDFDNLTNTMTAQLTLEQYPQSASNVQTSGSITSTTEKISVRGRGRAVKIRYTTNTVDDTPWRLGSQKLEIRPDGRR
;
A
#
# COMPACT_ATOMS: atom_id res chain seq x y z
N THR A 1 -21.36 5.99 29.69
CA THR A 1 -21.29 5.82 31.15
C THR A 1 -19.93 5.27 31.55
N ALA A 2 -19.24 5.97 32.41
CA ALA A 2 -18.00 5.46 32.94
C ALA A 2 -18.26 4.12 33.64
N GLY A 3 -17.45 3.12 33.33
CA GLY A 3 -17.57 1.80 33.92
C GLY A 3 -18.59 0.89 33.27
N ALA A 4 -19.17 1.28 32.15
CA ALA A 4 -20.04 0.38 31.41
C ALA A 4 -19.25 -0.85 30.95
N SER A 5 -19.68 -2.02 31.35
CA SER A 5 -19.10 -3.29 30.91
C SER A 5 -19.82 -3.77 29.66
N SER A 6 -19.05 -4.15 28.66
CA SER A 6 -19.58 -4.70 27.42
C SER A 6 -18.96 -6.06 27.13
N ILE A 7 -19.76 -6.96 26.58
CA ILE A 7 -19.30 -8.25 26.09
C ILE A 7 -19.27 -8.19 24.58
N PHE A 8 -18.11 -8.47 24.00
CA PHE A 8 -17.91 -8.44 22.55
C PHE A 8 -17.67 -9.84 22.01
N GLU A 9 -18.25 -10.11 20.84
CA GLU A 9 -17.98 -11.32 20.10
C GLU A 9 -16.64 -11.21 19.41
N HIS A 10 -15.77 -12.21 19.59
CA HIS A 10 -14.48 -12.26 18.92
C HIS A 10 -14.60 -12.76 17.49
N GLU A 11 -13.75 -12.25 16.62
CA GLU A 11 -13.67 -12.66 15.21
C GLU A 11 -14.98 -12.46 14.44
N SER A 12 -15.79 -11.50 14.86
CA SER A 12 -17.06 -11.15 14.22
C SER A 12 -16.90 -9.84 13.45
N GLY A 13 -17.08 -9.92 12.13
CA GLY A 13 -16.95 -8.77 11.25
C GLY A 13 -15.52 -8.33 10.99
N ASN A 14 -15.37 -7.20 10.31
CA ASN A 14 -14.09 -6.65 9.84
C ASN A 14 -13.72 -5.33 10.51
N ASN A 15 -14.49 -4.90 11.49
CA ASN A 15 -14.32 -3.64 12.20
C ASN A 15 -14.08 -3.90 13.69
N GLN A 16 -13.71 -2.86 14.41
CA GLN A 16 -13.64 -2.95 15.86
C GLN A 16 -15.03 -3.21 16.45
N ALA A 17 -15.06 -3.75 17.66
CA ALA A 17 -16.31 -4.12 18.33
C ALA A 17 -17.30 -2.96 18.52
N ASP A 18 -16.79 -1.73 18.58
CA ASP A 18 -17.61 -0.52 18.66
C ASP A 18 -18.05 0.03 17.28
N GLY A 19 -17.74 -0.67 16.19
CA GLY A 19 -18.09 -0.27 14.84
C GLY A 19 -17.10 0.71 14.19
N THR A 20 -16.01 1.06 14.87
CA THR A 20 -14.99 1.93 14.27
C THR A 20 -14.12 1.16 13.30
N ALA A 21 -13.48 1.89 12.37
CA ALA A 21 -12.58 1.31 11.40
C ALA A 21 -11.33 0.72 12.06
N ILE A 22 -10.91 -0.43 11.56
CA ILE A 22 -9.58 -0.98 11.88
C ILE A 22 -8.62 -0.48 10.83
N THR A 23 -7.59 0.26 11.25
CA THR A 23 -6.50 0.62 10.36
C THR A 23 -5.69 -0.62 10.03
N ALA A 24 -5.73 -1.01 8.77
CA ALA A 24 -4.98 -2.16 8.29
C ALA A 24 -4.00 -1.70 7.21
N PHE A 25 -2.80 -2.26 7.22
CA PHE A 25 -1.82 -1.97 6.18
C PHE A 25 -1.03 -3.23 5.81
N LEU A 26 -0.48 -3.18 4.61
CA LEU A 26 0.47 -4.17 4.12
C LEU A 26 1.59 -3.42 3.41
N GLU A 27 2.82 -3.72 3.76
CA GLU A 27 3.99 -3.13 3.13
C GLU A 27 4.90 -4.22 2.57
N THR A 28 5.36 -4.04 1.34
CA THR A 28 6.30 -4.96 0.73
C THR A 28 7.71 -4.74 1.27
N GLY A 29 8.57 -5.72 1.12
CA GLY A 29 10.01 -5.51 1.20
C GLY A 29 10.50 -4.60 0.07
N SER A 30 11.76 -4.20 0.14
CA SER A 30 12.39 -3.41 -0.92
C SER A 30 12.56 -4.26 -2.17
N VAL A 31 12.12 -3.72 -3.30
CA VAL A 31 12.31 -4.30 -4.62
C VAL A 31 13.41 -3.52 -5.33
N GLU A 32 14.40 -4.22 -5.84
CA GLU A 32 15.57 -3.66 -6.51
C GLU A 32 15.73 -4.31 -7.88
N ILE A 33 16.42 -3.60 -8.78
CA ILE A 33 16.88 -4.17 -10.03
C ILE A 33 18.42 -4.20 -10.03
N ALA A 34 19.00 -5.21 -10.68
CA ALA A 34 20.46 -5.35 -10.79
C ALA A 34 21.19 -5.23 -9.43
N ASP A 35 20.65 -5.92 -8.41
CA ASP A 35 21.18 -5.94 -7.04
C ASP A 35 21.35 -4.54 -6.41
N GLY A 36 20.52 -3.58 -6.80
CA GLY A 36 20.56 -2.22 -6.30
C GLY A 36 21.63 -1.32 -6.95
N ASP A 37 22.40 -1.85 -7.89
CA ASP A 37 23.43 -1.07 -8.61
C ASP A 37 22.85 -0.09 -9.61
N GLN A 38 21.62 -0.27 -10.01
CA GLN A 38 20.99 0.52 -11.05
C GLN A 38 19.82 1.33 -10.50
N LEU A 39 19.74 2.58 -10.95
CA LEU A 39 18.57 3.40 -10.71
C LEU A 39 17.41 2.91 -11.58
N MET A 40 16.22 2.98 -11.01
CA MET A 40 14.99 2.69 -11.71
C MET A 40 14.05 3.90 -11.69
N SER A 41 13.34 4.07 -12.77
CA SER A 41 12.24 5.02 -12.87
C SER A 41 10.93 4.24 -12.75
N VAL A 42 10.10 4.61 -11.79
CA VAL A 42 8.79 4.00 -11.55
C VAL A 42 7.74 4.90 -12.19
N ASN A 43 6.93 4.37 -13.08
CA ASN A 43 5.97 5.16 -13.84
C ASN A 43 4.52 4.79 -13.58
N LYS A 44 4.26 3.55 -13.24
CA LYS A 44 2.88 3.08 -13.11
C LYS A 44 2.79 1.93 -12.11
N LEU A 45 1.74 1.96 -11.32
CA LEU A 45 1.33 0.85 -10.45
C LEU A 45 -0.02 0.33 -10.94
N VAL A 46 -0.11 -0.98 -11.15
CA VAL A 46 -1.36 -1.66 -11.46
C VAL A 46 -1.77 -2.45 -10.21
N PRO A 47 -2.75 -1.97 -9.45
CA PRO A 47 -3.24 -2.67 -8.28
C PRO A 47 -4.09 -3.88 -8.68
N ASP A 48 -4.09 -4.90 -7.84
CA ASP A 48 -4.93 -6.07 -8.00
C ASP A 48 -5.54 -6.42 -6.65
N PHE A 49 -6.75 -5.96 -6.43
CA PHE A 49 -7.52 -6.21 -5.22
C PHE A 49 -8.83 -6.88 -5.54
N ASP A 50 -9.20 -7.84 -4.73
CA ASP A 50 -10.48 -8.51 -4.75
C ASP A 50 -11.31 -8.07 -3.54
N ASN A 51 -12.61 -7.90 -3.75
CA ASN A 51 -13.57 -7.47 -2.72
C ASN A 51 -13.28 -6.10 -2.09
N LEU A 52 -12.61 -5.20 -2.81
CA LEU A 52 -12.38 -3.85 -2.33
C LEU A 52 -13.66 -3.02 -2.49
N THR A 53 -14.35 -2.73 -1.40
CA THR A 53 -15.59 -1.95 -1.40
C THR A 53 -15.35 -0.49 -1.06
N ASN A 54 -14.32 -0.19 -0.31
CA ASN A 54 -13.93 1.14 0.11
C ASN A 54 -12.62 1.58 -0.54
N THR A 55 -12.19 2.79 -0.19
CA THR A 55 -10.98 3.38 -0.71
C THR A 55 -9.75 2.89 0.06
N MET A 56 -8.71 2.56 -0.66
CA MET A 56 -7.41 2.22 -0.11
C MET A 56 -6.37 3.22 -0.60
N THR A 57 -5.40 3.52 0.22
CA THR A 57 -4.28 4.39 -0.15
C THR A 57 -3.05 3.56 -0.45
N ALA A 58 -2.44 3.81 -1.60
CA ALA A 58 -1.13 3.26 -1.94
C ALA A 58 -0.06 4.33 -1.78
N GLN A 59 1.05 3.95 -1.19
CA GLN A 59 2.20 4.82 -0.98
C GLN A 59 3.46 4.10 -1.45
N LEU A 60 4.21 4.74 -2.31
CA LEU A 60 5.50 4.23 -2.76
C LEU A 60 6.62 5.00 -2.06
N THR A 61 7.59 4.27 -1.56
CA THR A 61 8.81 4.83 -0.96
C THR A 61 9.99 4.41 -1.80
N LEU A 62 10.71 5.40 -2.31
CA LEU A 62 11.89 5.20 -3.16
C LEU A 62 13.15 5.56 -2.36
N GLU A 63 14.12 4.70 -2.41
CA GLU A 63 15.38 4.84 -1.67
C GLU A 63 16.55 4.82 -2.64
N GLN A 64 17.53 5.70 -2.41
CA GLN A 64 18.77 5.71 -3.19
C GLN A 64 19.77 4.69 -2.65
N TYR A 65 19.91 4.64 -1.35
CA TYR A 65 20.74 3.70 -0.60
C TYR A 65 20.06 3.31 0.68
N PRO A 66 20.39 2.19 1.30
CA PRO A 66 19.67 1.70 2.50
C PRO A 66 19.61 2.68 3.66
N GLN A 67 20.56 3.60 3.76
CA GLN A 67 20.60 4.60 4.84
C GLN A 67 20.38 6.05 4.34
N SER A 68 20.03 6.21 3.09
CA SER A 68 19.73 7.54 2.57
C SER A 68 18.31 7.98 2.93
N ALA A 69 18.06 9.27 2.81
CA ALA A 69 16.71 9.80 2.96
C ALA A 69 15.79 9.17 1.91
N SER A 70 14.66 8.66 2.36
CA SER A 70 13.66 8.08 1.48
C SER A 70 12.84 9.18 0.81
N ASN A 71 12.51 8.97 -0.44
CA ASN A 71 11.60 9.82 -1.17
C ASN A 71 10.23 9.14 -1.24
N VAL A 72 9.27 9.67 -0.50
CA VAL A 72 7.92 9.11 -0.42
C VAL A 72 7.07 9.69 -1.54
N GLN A 73 6.51 8.80 -2.35
CA GLN A 73 5.56 9.15 -3.39
C GLN A 73 4.19 8.57 -3.02
N THR A 74 3.21 9.43 -2.87
CA THR A 74 1.83 8.99 -2.67
C THR A 74 1.17 8.82 -4.02
N SER A 75 0.75 7.60 -4.32
CA SER A 75 0.10 7.29 -5.59
C SER A 75 -1.38 7.66 -5.62
N GLY A 76 -1.97 7.88 -4.47
CA GLY A 76 -3.37 8.25 -4.36
C GLY A 76 -4.27 7.09 -3.92
N SER A 77 -5.55 7.25 -4.18
CA SER A 77 -6.58 6.33 -3.72
C SER A 77 -6.84 5.22 -4.74
N ILE A 78 -7.04 4.03 -4.24
CA ILE A 78 -7.45 2.86 -5.01
C ILE A 78 -8.88 2.51 -4.65
N THR A 79 -9.72 2.32 -5.65
CA THR A 79 -11.09 1.84 -5.51
C THR A 79 -11.25 0.54 -6.30
N SER A 80 -12.43 -0.05 -6.23
CA SER A 80 -12.75 -1.27 -6.99
C SER A 80 -12.66 -1.09 -8.53
N THR A 81 -12.68 0.15 -9.00
CA THR A 81 -12.63 0.47 -10.43
C THR A 81 -11.28 1.02 -10.89
N THR A 82 -10.32 1.14 -10.01
CA THR A 82 -8.99 1.66 -10.36
C THR A 82 -8.19 0.61 -11.10
N GLU A 83 -7.88 0.88 -12.36
CA GLU A 83 -7.10 -0.03 -13.21
C GLU A 83 -5.60 0.20 -13.09
N LYS A 84 -5.21 1.46 -12.97
CA LYS A 84 -3.80 1.86 -12.89
C LYS A 84 -3.64 3.18 -12.16
N ILE A 85 -2.49 3.37 -11.58
CA ILE A 85 -2.10 4.64 -10.95
C ILE A 85 -0.81 5.10 -11.60
N SER A 86 -0.80 6.33 -12.10
CA SER A 86 0.41 6.96 -12.61
C SER A 86 1.24 7.48 -11.45
N VAL A 87 2.49 7.06 -11.43
CA VAL A 87 3.46 7.43 -10.38
C VAL A 87 4.71 7.97 -11.06
N ARG A 88 5.39 8.89 -10.43
CA ARG A 88 6.71 9.32 -10.88
C ARG A 88 7.68 9.27 -9.72
N GLY A 89 8.70 8.46 -9.89
CA GLY A 89 9.75 8.37 -8.90
C GLY A 89 10.99 7.73 -9.46
N ARG A 90 12.11 8.02 -8.84
CA ARG A 90 13.42 7.48 -9.22
C ARG A 90 14.18 7.05 -7.97
N GLY A 91 14.70 5.86 -7.98
CA GLY A 91 15.47 5.33 -6.87
C GLY A 91 16.13 4.01 -7.22
N ARG A 92 16.86 3.44 -6.27
CA ARG A 92 17.47 2.11 -6.41
C ARG A 92 16.57 1.02 -5.87
N ALA A 93 15.78 1.35 -4.87
CA ALA A 93 14.83 0.43 -4.26
C ALA A 93 13.46 1.08 -4.10
N VAL A 94 12.41 0.29 -4.17
CA VAL A 94 11.04 0.75 -3.98
C VAL A 94 10.30 -0.17 -3.03
N LYS A 95 9.55 0.43 -2.10
CA LYS A 95 8.59 -0.25 -1.24
C LYS A 95 7.20 0.24 -1.57
N ILE A 96 6.22 -0.64 -1.47
CA ILE A 96 4.82 -0.29 -1.66
C ILE A 96 4.08 -0.58 -0.37
N ARG A 97 3.35 0.41 0.13
CA ARG A 97 2.50 0.27 1.30
C ARG A 97 1.06 0.56 0.94
N TYR A 98 0.19 -0.37 1.25
CA TYR A 98 -1.26 -0.21 1.12
C TYR A 98 -1.88 -0.04 2.50
N THR A 99 -2.69 0.99 2.65
CA THR A 99 -3.33 1.30 3.94
C THR A 99 -4.81 1.54 3.75
N THR A 100 -5.62 0.93 4.60
CA THR A 100 -7.04 1.20 4.70
C THR A 100 -7.40 1.60 6.12
N ASN A 101 -8.31 2.56 6.25
CA ASN A 101 -8.81 3.05 7.53
C ASN A 101 -10.30 3.40 7.40
N THR A 102 -11.05 2.54 6.75
CA THR A 102 -12.50 2.72 6.55
C THR A 102 -13.25 1.55 7.14
N VAL A 103 -14.44 1.83 7.63
CA VAL A 103 -15.36 0.78 8.06
C VAL A 103 -15.73 -0.06 6.84
N ASP A 104 -15.46 -1.34 6.90
CA ASP A 104 -15.69 -2.24 5.79
C ASP A 104 -16.24 -3.57 6.30
N ASP A 105 -17.38 -3.94 5.79
CA ASP A 105 -18.03 -5.21 6.14
C ASP A 105 -17.49 -6.38 5.31
N THR A 106 -16.70 -6.10 4.29
CA THR A 106 -16.18 -7.11 3.38
C THR A 106 -14.65 -7.15 3.45
N PRO A 107 -14.04 -8.32 3.71
CA PRO A 107 -12.58 -8.42 3.68
C PRO A 107 -12.07 -8.26 2.25
N TRP A 108 -11.06 -7.43 2.09
CA TRP A 108 -10.36 -7.29 0.81
C TRP A 108 -9.21 -8.30 0.71
N ARG A 109 -8.85 -8.64 -0.50
CA ARG A 109 -7.72 -9.51 -0.80
C ARG A 109 -6.77 -8.85 -1.77
N LEU A 110 -5.48 -9.02 -1.54
CA LEU A 110 -4.43 -8.53 -2.41
C LEU A 110 -4.00 -9.64 -3.35
N GLY A 111 -4.08 -9.39 -4.65
CA GLY A 111 -3.57 -10.26 -5.70
C GLY A 111 -2.14 -9.88 -6.12
N SER A 112 -1.84 -10.12 -7.38
CA SER A 112 -0.51 -9.83 -7.95
C SER A 112 -0.41 -8.36 -8.35
N GLN A 113 0.47 -7.64 -7.71
CA GLN A 113 0.75 -6.25 -8.05
C GLN A 113 1.72 -6.17 -9.22
N LYS A 114 1.49 -5.20 -10.10
CA LYS A 114 2.41 -4.93 -11.22
C LYS A 114 2.93 -3.51 -11.12
N LEU A 115 4.23 -3.38 -11.17
CA LEU A 115 4.91 -2.10 -11.12
C LEU A 115 5.70 -1.93 -12.42
N GLU A 116 5.41 -0.87 -13.15
CA GLU A 116 6.19 -0.55 -14.34
C GLU A 116 7.45 0.18 -13.95
N ILE A 117 8.57 -0.48 -14.19
CA ILE A 117 9.91 0.00 -13.84
C ILE A 117 10.73 0.07 -15.12
N ARG A 118 11.51 1.14 -15.27
CA ARG A 118 12.49 1.28 -16.33
C ARG A 118 13.87 1.51 -15.74
N PRO A 119 14.91 0.87 -16.27
CA PRO A 119 16.28 1.21 -15.91
C PRO A 119 16.57 2.67 -16.26
N ASP A 120 17.24 3.37 -15.36
CA ASP A 120 17.47 4.82 -15.49
C ASP A 120 18.91 5.20 -15.10
N GLY A 121 19.87 4.34 -15.44
CA GLY A 121 21.29 4.55 -15.20
C GLY A 121 21.76 4.10 -13.83
N ARG A 122 22.98 4.50 -13.46
CA ARG A 122 23.64 4.04 -12.22
C ARG A 122 23.91 5.17 -11.23
N ARG A 123 23.44 6.35 -11.51
CA ARG A 123 23.67 7.53 -10.64
C ARG A 123 22.40 8.07 -10.03
#